data_f220fdf275bb3e85bb98eb951eaf6387
#
_entry.id   f220fdf275bb3e85bb98eb951eaf6387
#
_cell.length_a   1.000
_cell.length_b   1.000
_cell.length_c   1.000
_cell.angle_alpha   90.00
_cell.angle_beta   90.00
_cell.angle_gamma   90.00
#
_symmetry.space_group_name_H-M   'P 1'
#
loop_
_entity.id
_entity.type
_entity.pdbx_description
1 polymer ?
#
loop_
_entity_poly.entity_id
_entity_poly.type
_entity_poly.pdbx_seq_one_letter_code
_entity_poly.pdbx_strand_id
1 'polypeptide(L)' 'MSLFDKLAEVEARYDAMGEELSQPDVAADQNRFKQLMREYSHLREIVEIYREWRDFNTELADARELLADDDDDLREMAR' A
#
# COMPACT_ATOMS: atom_id res chain seq x y z
N MET A 1 -14.53 -12.25 -1.25
CA MET A 1 -13.40 -11.33 -1.42
C MET A 1 -13.66 -10.03 -0.69
N SER A 2 -12.78 -9.64 0.19
CA SER A 2 -12.94 -8.38 0.92
C SER A 2 -12.49 -7.19 0.08
N LEU A 3 -12.87 -5.98 0.50
CA LEU A 3 -12.38 -4.75 -0.13
C LEU A 3 -10.85 -4.68 -0.08
N PHE A 4 -10.24 -5.14 1.01
CA PHE A 4 -8.78 -5.13 1.17
C PHE A 4 -8.09 -6.05 0.19
N ASP A 5 -8.67 -7.20 -0.10
CA ASP A 5 -8.15 -8.14 -1.10
C ASP A 5 -8.15 -7.50 -2.49
N LYS A 6 -9.21 -6.77 -2.82
CA LYS A 6 -9.30 -6.04 -4.09
C LYS A 6 -8.27 -4.91 -4.17
N LEU A 7 -8.08 -4.17 -3.09
CA LEU A 7 -7.09 -3.09 -3.05
C LEU A 7 -5.67 -3.62 -3.14
N ALA A 8 -5.40 -4.78 -2.53
CA ALA A 8 -4.10 -5.44 -2.66
C ALA A 8 -3.84 -5.89 -4.09
N GLU A 9 -4.86 -6.37 -4.81
CA GLU A 9 -4.75 -6.71 -6.23
C GLU A 9 -4.46 -5.47 -7.09
N VAL A 10 -5.12 -4.35 -6.79
CA VAL A 10 -4.88 -3.08 -7.49
C VAL A 10 -3.45 -2.60 -7.25
N GLU A 11 -2.95 -2.71 -6.03
CA GLU A 11 -1.56 -2.37 -5.71
C GLU A 11 -0.57 -3.24 -6.50
N ALA A 12 -0.81 -4.54 -6.55
CA ALA A 12 0.04 -5.47 -7.30
C ALA A 12 0.05 -5.14 -8.79
N ARG A 13 -1.11 -4.80 -9.36
CA ARG A 13 -1.21 -4.38 -10.76
C ARG A 13 -0.47 -3.06 -11.01
N TYR A 14 -0.60 -2.12 -10.09
CA TYR A 14 0.12 -0.83 -10.16
C TYR A 14 1.63 -1.03 -10.18
N ASP A 15 2.14 -1.87 -9.28
CA ASP A 15 3.58 -2.17 -9.21
C ASP A 15 4.07 -2.89 -10.48
N ALA A 16 3.27 -3.84 -11.00
CA ALA A 16 3.58 -4.54 -12.25
C ALA A 16 3.61 -3.57 -13.44
N MET A 17 2.69 -2.62 -13.50
CA MET A 17 2.67 -1.58 -14.53
C MET A 17 3.90 -0.68 -14.47
N GLY A 18 4.34 -0.33 -13.25
CA GLY A 18 5.57 0.43 -13.04
C GLY A 18 6.78 -0.28 -13.62
N GLU A 19 6.86 -1.59 -13.42
CA GLU A 19 7.93 -2.41 -13.99
C GLU A 19 7.84 -2.49 -15.51
N GLU A 20 6.63 -2.67 -16.07
CA GLU A 20 6.43 -2.68 -17.52
C GLU A 20 6.86 -1.36 -18.16
N LEU A 21 6.52 -0.23 -17.54
CA LEU A 21 6.88 1.10 -18.03
C LEU A 21 8.39 1.33 -18.08
N SER A 22 9.16 0.61 -17.27
CA SER A 22 10.60 0.69 -17.26
C SER A 22 11.28 -0.18 -18.32
N GLN A 23 10.52 -1.04 -19.02
CA GLN A 23 11.07 -1.90 -20.06
C GLN A 23 11.34 -1.12 -21.35
N PRO A 24 12.51 -1.29 -21.98
CA PRO A 24 12.86 -0.57 -23.21
C PRO A 24 11.90 -0.80 -24.37
N ASP A 25 11.37 -2.02 -24.53
CA ASP A 25 10.43 -2.36 -25.60
C ASP A 25 9.08 -1.66 -25.43
N VAL A 26 8.63 -1.48 -24.19
CA VAL A 26 7.40 -0.72 -23.89
C VAL A 26 7.63 0.76 -24.14
N ALA A 27 8.76 1.31 -23.73
CA ALA A 27 9.11 2.71 -23.96
C ALA A 27 9.22 3.04 -25.45
N ALA A 28 9.63 2.08 -26.26
CA ALA A 28 9.74 2.23 -27.71
C ALA A 28 8.39 2.23 -28.42
N ASP A 29 7.38 1.62 -27.84
CA ASP A 29 6.01 1.59 -28.36
C ASP A 29 5.20 2.74 -27.75
N GLN A 30 5.11 3.86 -28.49
CA GLN A 30 4.47 5.07 -27.98
C GLN A 30 3.01 4.89 -27.59
N ASN A 31 2.25 4.12 -28.36
CA ASN A 31 0.84 3.90 -28.07
C ASN A 31 0.66 3.07 -26.78
N ARG A 32 1.42 2.00 -26.65
CA ARG A 32 1.40 1.14 -25.48
C ARG A 32 1.86 1.90 -24.24
N PHE A 33 2.93 2.67 -24.37
CA PHE A 33 3.46 3.50 -23.30
C PHE A 33 2.42 4.52 -22.80
N LYS A 34 1.75 5.20 -23.71
CA LYS A 34 0.71 6.19 -23.37
C LYS A 34 -0.46 5.54 -22.64
N GLN A 35 -0.91 4.38 -23.10
CA GLN A 35 -2.01 3.66 -22.46
C GLN A 35 -1.63 3.21 -21.05
N LEU A 36 -0.44 2.64 -20.88
CA LEU A 36 0.05 2.20 -19.57
C LEU A 36 0.25 3.37 -18.62
N MET A 37 0.80 4.50 -19.11
CA MET A 37 0.97 5.69 -18.29
C MET A 37 -0.35 6.26 -17.81
N ARG A 38 -1.37 6.23 -18.66
CA ARG A 38 -2.72 6.70 -18.32
C ARG A 38 -3.32 5.85 -17.21
N GLU A 39 -3.29 4.51 -17.36
CA GLU A 39 -3.78 3.60 -16.32
C GLU A 39 -2.96 3.72 -15.04
N TYR A 40 -1.65 3.78 -15.16
CA TYR A 40 -0.73 3.90 -14.03
C TYR A 40 -1.01 5.16 -13.22
N SER A 41 -1.19 6.28 -13.89
CA SER A 41 -1.51 7.56 -13.23
C SER A 41 -2.89 7.53 -12.58
N HIS A 42 -3.84 6.85 -13.21
CA HIS A 42 -5.20 6.70 -12.68
C HIS A 42 -5.22 5.87 -11.39
N LEU A 43 -4.43 4.79 -11.34
CA LEU A 43 -4.35 3.93 -10.18
C LEU A 43 -3.52 4.53 -9.05
N ARG A 44 -2.65 5.48 -9.35
CA ARG A 44 -1.74 6.09 -8.36
C ARG A 44 -2.46 6.63 -7.14
N GLU A 45 -3.51 7.42 -7.33
CA GLU A 45 -4.25 8.01 -6.22
C GLU A 45 -4.87 6.95 -5.31
N ILE A 46 -5.45 5.92 -5.92
CA ILE A 46 -6.08 4.82 -5.18
C ILE A 46 -5.03 4.08 -4.35
N VAL A 47 -3.88 3.78 -4.97
CA VAL A 47 -2.79 3.04 -4.31
C VAL A 47 -2.15 3.88 -3.21
N GLU A 48 -1.94 5.19 -3.42
CA GLU A 48 -1.40 6.08 -2.40
C GLU A 48 -2.30 6.14 -1.17
N ILE A 49 -3.61 6.29 -1.38
CA ILE A 49 -4.59 6.31 -0.29
C ILE A 49 -4.59 4.97 0.44
N TYR A 50 -4.56 3.86 -0.29
CA TYR A 50 -4.51 2.52 0.30
C TYR A 50 -3.27 2.33 1.16
N ARG A 51 -2.09 2.75 0.68
CA ARG A 51 -0.83 2.64 1.42
C ARG A 51 -0.82 3.51 2.69
N GLU A 52 -1.31 4.72 2.61
CA GLU A 52 -1.45 5.61 3.77
C GLU A 52 -2.36 4.98 4.82
N TRP A 53 -3.50 4.46 4.39
CA TRP A 53 -4.44 3.81 5.28
C TRP A 53 -3.83 2.57 5.94
N ARG A 54 -3.14 1.74 5.17
CA ARG A 54 -2.47 0.54 5.69
C ARG A 54 -1.40 0.90 6.73
N ASP A 55 -0.58 1.89 6.42
CA ASP A 55 0.48 2.35 7.30
C ASP A 55 -0.10 2.93 8.59
N PHE A 56 -1.16 3.71 8.48
CA PHE A 56 -1.88 4.25 9.64
C PHE A 56 -2.41 3.13 10.54
N ASN A 57 -3.02 2.11 9.97
CA ASN A 57 -3.55 0.99 10.76
C ASN A 57 -2.42 0.19 11.43
N THR A 58 -1.28 0.03 10.76
CA THR A 58 -0.10 -0.62 11.35
C THR A 58 0.41 0.19 12.53
N GLU A 59 0.55 1.50 12.38
CA GLU A 59 0.97 2.40 13.46
C GLU A 59 0.01 2.34 14.65
N LEU A 60 -1.28 2.31 14.37
CA LEU A 60 -2.31 2.22 15.40
C LEU A 60 -2.22 0.91 16.18
N ALA A 61 -2.02 -0.21 15.48
CA ALA A 61 -1.85 -1.52 16.10
C ALA A 61 -0.59 -1.55 16.99
N ASP A 62 0.52 -1.00 16.49
CA ASP A 62 1.77 -0.91 17.24
C ASP A 62 1.61 -0.05 18.50
N ALA A 63 0.91 1.08 18.40
CA ALA A 63 0.63 1.94 19.54
C ALA A 63 -0.23 1.23 20.59
N ARG A 64 -1.21 0.44 20.16
CA ARG A 64 -2.04 -0.35 21.08
C ARG A 64 -1.24 -1.41 21.82
N GLU A 65 -0.30 -2.07 21.14
CA GLU A 65 0.60 -3.03 21.76
C GLU A 65 1.47 -2.37 22.83
N LEU A 66 2.03 -1.20 22.53
CA LEU A 66 2.84 -0.44 23.50
C LEU A 66 2.05 -0.05 24.73
N LEU A 67 0.80 0.38 24.56
CA LEU A 67 -0.08 0.73 25.68
C LEU A 67 -0.42 -0.49 26.52
N ALA A 68 -0.64 -1.65 25.91
CA ALA A 68 -0.92 -2.89 26.61
C ALA A 68 0.28 -3.33 27.45
N ASP A 69 1.50 -3.21 26.89
CA ASP A 69 2.74 -3.53 27.59
C ASP A 69 2.96 -2.59 28.78
N ASP A 70 2.72 -1.29 28.63
CA ASP A 70 2.83 -0.30 29.69
C ASP A 70 1.81 -0.58 30.80
N ASP A 71 0.59 -0.97 30.47
CA ASP A 71 -0.43 -1.34 31.45
C ASP A 71 -0.05 -2.58 32.24
N ASP A 72 0.56 -3.57 31.59
CA ASP A 72 1.06 -4.77 32.26
C ASP A 72 2.19 -4.43 33.25
N ASP A 73 3.12 -3.57 32.84
CA ASP A 73 4.21 -3.09 33.68
C ASP A 73 3.66 -2.33 34.91
N LEU A 74 2.68 -1.48 34.70
CA LEU A 74 2.00 -0.73 35.75
C LEU A 74 1.29 -1.67 36.73
N ARG A 75 0.68 -2.74 36.26
CA ARG A 75 0.03 -3.75 37.10
C ARG A 75 1.03 -4.46 37.97
N GLU A 76 2.18 -4.84 37.43
CA GLU A 76 3.24 -5.48 38.18
C GLU A 76 3.80 -4.57 39.27
N MET A 77 3.96 -3.29 38.95
CA MET A 77 4.44 -2.30 39.91
C MET A 77 3.46 -2.08 41.05
N ALA A 78 2.17 -2.25 40.83
CA ALA A 78 1.12 -2.09 41.83
C ALA A 78 0.99 -3.29 42.77
N ARG A 79 1.60 -4.41 42.44
CA ARG A 79 1.65 -5.60 43.32
C ARG A 79 2.81 -5.52 44.27
#